data_428f1d6856574e1e699fe7107796b3a5
#
_entry.id   428f1d6856574e1e699fe7107796b3a5
#
_cell.length_a   1.000
_cell.length_b   1.000
_cell.length_c   1.000
_cell.angle_alpha   90.00
_cell.angle_beta   90.00
_cell.angle_gamma   90.00
#
_symmetry.space_group_name_H-M   'P 1'
#
loop_
_entity.id
_entity.type
_entity.pdbx_description
1 polymer ?
#
loop_
_entity_poly.entity_id
_entity_poly.type
_entity_poly.pdbx_seq_one_letter_code
_entity_poly.pdbx_strand_id
1 'polypeptide(L)' 'MSQEIQDKVVAIIVEKLNCEASEVTPEANFSSDLGADSLDTVELIMEFEKAFDIQIPDQDAQGIKTVGDAVQYIVAKKG' A
#
# COMPACT_ATOMS: atom_id res chain seq x y z
N MET A 1 0.15 -14.82 -6.86
CA MET A 1 0.23 -14.04 -8.09
C MET A 1 0.14 -12.56 -7.79
N SER A 2 0.88 -11.75 -8.52
CA SER A 2 0.95 -10.33 -8.23
C SER A 2 -0.38 -9.61 -8.43
N GLN A 3 -1.23 -10.11 -9.33
CA GLN A 3 -2.54 -9.48 -9.58
C GLN A 3 -3.43 -9.56 -8.34
N GLU A 4 -3.44 -10.68 -7.66
CA GLU A 4 -4.23 -10.81 -6.44
C GLU A 4 -3.72 -9.87 -5.35
N ILE A 5 -2.40 -9.75 -5.24
CA ILE A 5 -1.80 -8.85 -4.26
C ILE A 5 -2.15 -7.40 -4.61
N GLN A 6 -2.03 -7.05 -5.88
CA GLN A 6 -2.36 -5.70 -6.33
C GLN A 6 -3.83 -5.37 -6.04
N ASP A 7 -4.74 -6.29 -6.33
CA ASP A 7 -6.16 -6.07 -6.09
C ASP A 7 -6.44 -5.84 -4.60
N LYS A 8 -5.78 -6.62 -3.74
CA LYS A 8 -5.94 -6.46 -2.30
C LYS A 8 -5.38 -5.12 -1.82
N VAL A 9 -4.22 -4.74 -2.34
CA VAL A 9 -3.62 -3.46 -1.98
C VAL A 9 -4.56 -2.32 -2.35
N VAL A 10 -5.09 -2.35 -3.57
CA VAL A 10 -6.02 -1.31 -4.03
C VAL A 10 -7.25 -1.25 -3.13
N ALA A 11 -7.82 -2.40 -2.79
CA ALA A 11 -9.02 -2.44 -1.95
C ALA A 11 -8.75 -1.84 -0.57
N ILE A 12 -7.59 -2.14 0.01
CA ILE A 12 -7.23 -1.60 1.32
C ILE A 12 -7.07 -0.09 1.25
N ILE A 13 -6.42 0.41 0.21
CA ILE A 13 -6.19 1.84 0.05
C ILE A 13 -7.52 2.58 -0.14
N VAL A 14 -8.40 2.04 -0.98
CA VAL A 14 -9.71 2.63 -1.21
C VAL A 14 -10.49 2.76 0.10
N GLU A 15 -10.46 1.71 0.90
CA GLU A 15 -11.20 1.70 2.15
C GLU A 15 -10.59 2.67 3.16
N LYS A 16 -9.28 2.68 3.28
CA LYS A 16 -8.60 3.51 4.29
C LYS A 16 -8.60 4.98 3.95
N LEU A 17 -8.39 5.32 2.69
CA LEU A 17 -8.30 6.72 2.26
C LEU A 17 -9.60 7.25 1.70
N ASN A 18 -10.60 6.39 1.59
CA ASN A 18 -11.92 6.78 1.06
C ASN A 18 -11.79 7.42 -0.32
N CYS A 19 -11.01 6.81 -1.17
CA CYS A 19 -10.80 7.27 -2.54
C CYS A 19 -11.35 6.24 -3.53
N GLU A 20 -11.31 6.59 -4.82
CA GLU A 20 -11.81 5.69 -5.85
C GLU A 20 -10.71 4.76 -6.34
N ALA A 21 -11.08 3.55 -6.73
CA ALA A 21 -10.13 2.58 -7.24
C ALA A 21 -9.37 3.12 -8.46
N SER A 22 -10.05 3.92 -9.27
CA SER A 22 -9.42 4.49 -10.47
C SER A 22 -8.28 5.45 -10.13
N GLU A 23 -8.28 5.99 -8.92
CA GLU A 23 -7.21 6.88 -8.47
C GLU A 23 -5.98 6.11 -7.97
N VAL A 24 -6.15 4.83 -7.66
CA VAL A 24 -5.08 4.01 -7.08
C VAL A 24 -4.34 3.31 -8.20
N THR A 25 -3.41 4.04 -8.81
CA THR A 25 -2.57 3.51 -9.89
C THR A 25 -1.18 3.18 -9.34
N PRO A 26 -0.39 2.34 -10.03
CA PRO A 26 0.95 2.01 -9.54
C PRO A 26 1.83 3.24 -9.32
N GLU A 27 1.64 4.28 -10.12
CA GLU A 27 2.42 5.51 -10.01
C GLU A 27 1.90 6.46 -8.95
N ALA A 28 0.71 6.21 -8.41
CA ALA A 28 0.10 7.12 -7.43
C ALA A 28 0.94 7.16 -6.15
N ASN A 29 1.24 8.36 -5.72
CA ASN A 29 1.98 8.60 -4.49
C ASN A 29 0.98 8.72 -3.36
N PHE A 30 1.25 8.05 -2.24
CA PHE A 30 0.30 8.05 -1.12
C PHE A 30 0.02 9.45 -0.60
N SER A 31 1.03 10.28 -0.49
CA SER A 31 0.84 11.61 0.08
C SER A 31 0.43 12.64 -0.96
N SER A 32 1.09 12.70 -2.11
CA SER A 32 0.83 13.78 -3.08
C SER A 32 -0.37 13.48 -3.97
N ASP A 33 -0.61 12.23 -4.30
CA ASP A 33 -1.70 11.88 -5.21
C ASP A 33 -2.96 11.42 -4.48
N LEU A 34 -2.79 10.71 -3.39
CA LEU A 34 -3.93 10.15 -2.64
C LEU A 34 -4.24 10.92 -1.36
N GLY A 35 -3.40 11.89 -1.00
CA GLY A 35 -3.66 12.75 0.13
C GLY A 35 -3.46 12.13 1.49
N ALA A 36 -2.72 11.04 1.58
CA ALA A 36 -2.45 10.39 2.86
C ALA A 36 -1.39 11.18 3.62
N ASP A 37 -1.66 11.48 4.90
CA ASP A 37 -0.63 12.06 5.75
C ASP A 37 0.19 10.94 6.39
N SER A 38 1.12 11.30 7.28
CA SER A 38 2.01 10.30 7.88
C SER A 38 1.24 9.29 8.72
N LEU A 39 0.19 9.71 9.39
CA LEU A 39 -0.63 8.79 10.17
C LEU A 39 -1.38 7.81 9.27
N ASP A 40 -1.95 8.32 8.19
CA ASP A 40 -2.65 7.48 7.22
C ASP A 40 -1.70 6.44 6.62
N THR A 41 -0.48 6.86 6.30
CA THR A 41 0.51 5.96 5.73
C THR A 41 0.86 4.85 6.70
N VAL A 42 1.05 5.18 7.97
CA VAL A 42 1.34 4.20 9.01
C VAL A 42 0.19 3.19 9.11
N GLU A 43 -1.03 3.68 9.10
CA GLU A 43 -2.20 2.79 9.18
C GLU A 43 -2.31 1.88 7.97
N LEU A 44 -2.00 2.40 6.79
CA LEU A 44 -1.98 1.58 5.58
C LEU A 44 -0.97 0.45 5.69
N ILE A 45 0.23 0.77 6.16
CA ILE A 45 1.28 -0.23 6.33
C ILE A 45 0.81 -1.32 7.30
N MET A 46 0.19 -0.92 8.40
CA MET A 46 -0.32 -1.88 9.36
C MET A 46 -1.40 -2.79 8.77
N GLU A 47 -2.27 -2.22 7.94
CA GLU A 47 -3.30 -3.02 7.29
C GLU A 47 -2.69 -4.01 6.29
N PHE A 48 -1.66 -3.59 5.57
CA PHE A 48 -0.96 -4.50 4.67
C PHE A 48 -0.33 -5.66 5.45
N GLU A 49 0.26 -5.36 6.59
CA GLU A 49 0.87 -6.40 7.42
C GLU A 49 -0.17 -7.44 7.86
N LYS A 50 -1.34 -6.98 8.26
CA LYS A 50 -2.42 -7.87 8.69
C LYS A 50 -2.99 -8.66 7.51
N ALA A 51 -3.23 -7.98 6.40
CA ALA A 51 -3.89 -8.60 5.26
C ALA A 51 -3.03 -9.67 4.60
N PHE A 52 -1.73 -9.47 4.60
CA PHE A 52 -0.79 -10.37 3.91
C PHE A 52 0.04 -11.21 4.86
N ASP A 53 -0.15 -11.01 6.17
CA ASP A 53 0.59 -11.76 7.19
C ASP A 53 2.10 -11.63 6.99
N ILE A 54 2.56 -10.39 6.86
CA ILE A 54 3.97 -10.06 6.69
C ILE A 54 4.34 -8.96 7.68
N GLN A 55 5.63 -8.71 7.80
CA GLN A 55 6.12 -7.59 8.61
C GLN A 55 6.84 -6.60 7.71
N ILE A 56 6.54 -5.32 7.92
CA ILE A 56 7.17 -4.24 7.17
C ILE A 56 7.86 -3.34 8.20
N PRO A 57 9.18 -3.48 8.40
CA PRO A 57 9.89 -2.62 9.34
C PRO A 57 9.77 -1.14 8.93
N ASP A 58 9.85 -0.26 9.91
CA ASP A 58 9.75 1.18 9.66
C ASP A 58 10.73 1.63 8.59
N GLN A 59 11.92 1.08 8.63
CA GLN A 59 12.96 1.42 7.67
C GLN A 59 12.52 1.13 6.24
N ASP A 60 11.89 -0.02 6.04
CA ASP A 60 11.39 -0.40 4.72
C ASP A 60 10.14 0.42 4.35
N ALA A 61 9.29 0.69 5.33
CA ALA A 61 8.09 1.47 5.09
C ALA A 61 8.42 2.87 4.58
N GLN A 62 9.53 3.44 5.03
CA GLN A 62 9.93 4.76 4.57
C GLN A 62 10.27 4.80 3.08
N GLY A 63 10.64 3.66 2.52
CA GLY A 63 10.91 3.56 1.09
C GLY A 63 9.67 3.30 0.24
N ILE A 64 8.54 3.00 0.87
CA ILE A 64 7.29 2.73 0.16
C ILE A 64 6.55 4.06 0.00
N LYS A 65 6.67 4.66 -1.18
CA LYS A 65 6.08 5.98 -1.44
C LYS A 65 4.93 5.92 -2.42
N THR A 66 4.90 4.91 -3.28
CA THR A 66 3.83 4.77 -4.27
C THR A 66 3.13 3.44 -4.08
N VAL A 67 1.96 3.32 -4.72
CA VAL A 67 1.20 2.07 -4.70
C VAL A 67 2.04 0.94 -5.28
N GLY A 68 2.75 1.21 -6.38
CA GLY A 68 3.63 0.20 -6.98
C GLY A 68 4.73 -0.28 -6.06
N ASP A 69 5.31 0.65 -5.29
CA ASP A 69 6.33 0.29 -4.31
C ASP A 69 5.76 -0.69 -3.28
N ALA A 70 4.54 -0.43 -2.81
CA ALA A 70 3.90 -1.31 -1.83
C ALA A 70 3.65 -2.68 -2.42
N VAL A 71 3.13 -2.73 -3.64
CA VAL A 71 2.85 -4.01 -4.31
C VAL A 71 4.12 -4.80 -4.48
N GLN A 72 5.18 -4.16 -4.97
CA GLN A 72 6.46 -4.83 -5.20
C GLN A 72 7.04 -5.39 -3.90
N TYR A 73 6.96 -4.60 -2.84
CA TYR A 73 7.47 -5.04 -1.55
C TYR A 73 6.73 -6.28 -1.07
N ILE A 74 5.41 -6.26 -1.16
CA ILE A 74 4.58 -7.38 -0.70
C ILE A 74 4.84 -8.61 -1.56
N VAL A 75 4.94 -8.44 -2.87
CA VAL A 75 5.24 -9.56 -3.77
C VAL A 75 6.57 -10.20 -3.40
N ALA A 76 7.57 -9.37 -3.12
CA ALA A 76 8.89 -9.87 -2.73
C ALA A 76 8.84 -10.65 -1.42
N LYS A 77 8.01 -10.18 -0.48
CA LYS A 77 7.88 -10.85 0.82
C LYS A 77 7.09 -12.15 0.74
N LYS A 78 6.03 -12.17 -0.06
CA LYS A 78 5.18 -13.35 -0.18
C LYS A 78 5.74 -14.35 -1.15
N GLY A 79 6.53 -13.90 -2.04
CA GLY A 79 7.17 -14.78 -2.91
C GLY A 79 7.18 -15.04 -4.13
#